data_3447c45151453a3c907b7cc4458d6f20
#
_entry.id   3447c45151453a3c907b7cc4458d6f20
#
_cell.length_a   1.000
_cell.length_b   1.000
_cell.length_c   1.000
_cell.angle_alpha   90.00
_cell.angle_beta   90.00
_cell.angle_gamma   90.00
#
_symmetry.space_group_name_H-M   'P 1'
#
loop_
_entity.id
_entity.type
_entity.pdbx_description
1 polymer ?
#
loop_
_entity_poly.entity_id
_entity_poly.type
_entity_poly.pdbx_seq_one_letter_code
_entity_poly.pdbx_strand_id
1 'polypeptide(L)'
;TSPSPFNYMVNGEWTSTEVTVPAGTTPTAPVPENQPHQPTMLMFIGWDVDFANVQHDITVTAQYAALGDVDMDGEIQIADALLIARNAIGVAELTPTQMILADVYGSDGVITLNDALVTMRISLGL
;
A
#
# COMPACT_ATOMS: atom_id res chain seq x y z
N THR A 1 -4.46 26.41 -15.85
CA THR A 1 -4.91 25.46 -14.81
C THR A 1 -5.14 24.10 -15.43
N SER A 2 -4.75 23.03 -14.72
CA SER A 2 -4.87 21.67 -15.20
C SER A 2 -5.69 20.85 -14.22
N PRO A 3 -6.85 20.27 -14.63
CA PRO A 3 -7.57 19.34 -13.76
C PRO A 3 -6.80 18.03 -13.63
N SER A 4 -6.76 17.50 -12.42
CA SER A 4 -6.04 16.29 -12.10
C SER A 4 -6.93 15.40 -11.22
N PRO A 5 -7.66 14.45 -11.82
CA PRO A 5 -8.49 13.56 -11.01
C PRO A 5 -7.63 12.59 -10.21
N PHE A 6 -7.98 12.46 -8.93
CA PHE A 6 -7.41 11.45 -8.03
C PHE A 6 -8.43 10.34 -7.86
N ASN A 7 -8.08 9.13 -8.28
CA ASN A 7 -8.91 7.95 -8.12
C ASN A 7 -8.43 7.17 -6.91
N TYR A 8 -9.32 6.89 -5.98
CA TYR A 8 -9.00 6.17 -4.74
C TYR A 8 -10.26 5.47 -4.23
N MET A 9 -10.10 4.60 -3.26
CA MET A 9 -11.21 3.82 -2.71
C MET A 9 -11.76 4.46 -1.43
N VAL A 10 -13.08 4.41 -1.30
CA VAL A 10 -13.80 4.80 -0.09
C VAL A 10 -14.80 3.69 0.21
N ASN A 11 -14.70 3.09 1.40
CA ASN A 11 -15.58 1.99 1.84
C ASN A 11 -15.66 0.84 0.82
N GLY A 12 -14.51 0.50 0.22
CA GLY A 12 -14.42 -0.60 -0.73
C GLY A 12 -14.82 -0.26 -2.16
N GLU A 13 -15.20 0.98 -2.44
CA GLU A 13 -15.61 1.42 -3.77
C GLU A 13 -14.67 2.48 -4.31
N TRP A 14 -14.39 2.43 -5.62
CA TRP A 14 -13.59 3.45 -6.28
C TRP A 14 -14.37 4.75 -6.39
N THR A 15 -13.68 5.85 -6.07
CA THR A 15 -14.22 7.20 -6.23
C THR A 15 -13.19 8.09 -6.90
N SER A 16 -13.62 9.25 -7.38
CA SER A 16 -12.75 10.19 -8.07
C SER A 16 -12.98 11.60 -7.54
N THR A 17 -11.88 12.29 -7.23
CA THR A 17 -11.92 13.71 -6.84
C THR A 17 -11.06 14.49 -7.80
N GLU A 18 -11.65 15.50 -8.45
CA GLU A 18 -10.92 16.33 -9.39
C GLU A 18 -10.33 17.55 -8.66
N VAL A 19 -9.04 17.78 -8.88
CA VAL A 19 -8.32 18.92 -8.32
C VAL A 19 -7.75 19.74 -9.46
N THR A 20 -8.06 21.02 -9.51
CA THR A 20 -7.56 21.94 -10.52
C THR A 20 -6.53 22.87 -9.90
N VAL A 21 -5.33 22.90 -10.47
CA VAL A 21 -4.23 23.74 -9.97
C VAL A 21 -3.58 24.48 -11.13
N PRO A 22 -2.93 25.63 -10.89
CA PRO A 22 -2.13 26.28 -11.93
C PRO A 22 -1.00 25.36 -12.41
N ALA A 23 -0.69 25.43 -13.71
CA ALA A 23 0.42 24.68 -14.27
C ALA A 23 1.72 24.99 -13.51
N GLY A 24 2.54 23.97 -13.27
CA GLY A 24 3.80 24.12 -12.54
C GLY A 24 3.65 24.04 -11.02
N THR A 25 2.45 23.75 -10.50
CA THR A 25 2.23 23.61 -9.06
C THR A 25 1.87 22.17 -8.70
N THR A 26 1.95 21.86 -7.40
CA THR A 26 1.62 20.52 -6.89
C THR A 26 0.24 20.56 -6.26
N PRO A 27 -0.73 19.74 -6.76
CA PRO A 27 -2.03 19.67 -6.13
C PRO A 27 -1.95 19.00 -4.76
N THR A 28 -2.92 19.34 -3.89
CA THR A 28 -3.07 18.65 -2.61
C THR A 28 -3.84 17.36 -2.83
N ALA A 29 -3.18 16.22 -2.63
CA ALA A 29 -3.81 14.92 -2.78
C ALA A 29 -4.71 14.59 -1.59
N PRO A 30 -5.83 13.88 -1.81
CA PRO A 30 -6.57 13.30 -0.70
C PRO A 30 -5.71 12.25 0.00
N VAL A 31 -6.07 11.91 1.24
CA VAL A 31 -5.40 10.87 2.02
C VAL A 31 -6.29 9.63 2.01
N PRO A 32 -6.01 8.64 1.15
CA PRO A 32 -6.83 7.43 1.10
C PRO A 32 -6.67 6.61 2.38
N GLU A 33 -7.76 5.99 2.81
CA GLU A 33 -7.76 5.10 3.94
C GLU A 33 -7.54 3.66 3.49
N ASN A 34 -7.03 2.83 4.38
CA ASN A 34 -6.93 1.39 4.14
C ASN A 34 -8.35 0.82 4.01
N GLN A 35 -8.52 -0.17 3.14
CA GLN A 35 -9.83 -0.69 2.79
C GLN A 35 -10.06 -2.08 3.36
N PRO A 36 -11.31 -2.41 3.75
CA PRO A 36 -11.63 -3.77 4.18
C PRO A 36 -11.40 -4.77 3.05
N HIS A 37 -10.85 -5.93 3.39
CA HIS A 37 -10.52 -6.99 2.44
C HIS A 37 -10.35 -8.30 3.21
N GLN A 38 -10.35 -9.43 2.53
CA GLN A 38 -10.15 -10.74 3.12
C GLN A 38 -8.99 -11.46 2.41
N PRO A 39 -8.13 -12.18 3.14
CA PRO A 39 -8.09 -12.44 4.59
C PRO A 39 -7.52 -11.30 5.42
N THR A 40 -6.98 -10.26 4.79
CA THR A 40 -6.44 -9.07 5.44
C THR A 40 -7.04 -7.83 4.77
N MET A 41 -6.71 -6.65 5.26
CA MET A 41 -7.17 -5.41 4.63
C MET A 41 -6.26 -4.99 3.49
N LEU A 42 -6.77 -4.15 2.59
CA LEU A 42 -5.97 -3.48 1.57
C LEU A 42 -5.34 -2.24 2.17
N MET A 43 -4.02 -2.13 2.03
CA MET A 43 -3.25 -0.99 2.52
C MET A 43 -2.96 -0.04 1.36
N PHE A 44 -3.18 1.25 1.58
CA PHE A 44 -2.77 2.25 0.60
C PHE A 44 -1.24 2.34 0.59
N ILE A 45 -0.63 2.15 -0.57
CA ILE A 45 0.83 2.11 -0.71
C ILE A 45 1.41 3.25 -1.55
N GLY A 46 0.58 4.13 -2.07
CA GLY A 46 1.04 5.28 -2.83
C GLY A 46 0.20 5.53 -4.08
N TRP A 47 0.64 6.50 -4.87
CA TRP A 47 -0.01 6.89 -6.12
C TRP A 47 0.79 6.32 -7.30
N ASP A 48 0.12 6.06 -8.42
CA ASP A 48 0.74 5.45 -9.60
C ASP A 48 1.61 6.42 -10.41
N VAL A 49 1.40 7.73 -10.26
CA VAL A 49 2.19 8.74 -10.96
C VAL A 49 2.64 9.83 -9.99
N ASP A 50 3.76 10.48 -10.33
CA ASP A 50 4.24 11.64 -9.61
C ASP A 50 3.42 12.85 -10.09
N PHE A 51 2.75 13.51 -9.16
CA PHE A 51 1.94 14.69 -9.45
C PHE A 51 2.56 15.97 -8.90
N ALA A 52 3.84 15.98 -8.56
CA ALA A 52 4.57 17.20 -8.26
C ALA A 52 4.76 17.99 -9.54
N ASN A 53 4.58 19.31 -9.47
CA ASN A 53 4.82 20.19 -10.61
C ASN A 53 3.99 19.82 -11.84
N VAL A 54 2.66 19.77 -11.68
CA VAL A 54 1.72 19.38 -12.74
C VAL A 54 1.72 20.44 -13.84
N GLN A 55 2.02 20.04 -15.09
CA GLN A 55 2.10 20.91 -16.25
C GLN A 55 0.89 20.75 -17.20
N HIS A 56 0.16 19.64 -17.10
CA HIS A 56 -0.98 19.31 -17.95
C HIS A 56 -1.92 18.39 -17.18
N ASP A 57 -3.06 18.07 -17.78
CA ASP A 57 -4.02 17.15 -17.20
C ASP A 57 -3.38 15.77 -16.98
N ILE A 58 -3.49 15.25 -15.77
CA ILE A 58 -3.02 13.90 -15.42
C ILE A 58 -4.10 13.18 -14.66
N THR A 59 -4.06 11.86 -14.71
CA THR A 59 -4.89 10.99 -13.87
C THR A 59 -4.01 10.29 -12.86
N VAL A 60 -4.33 10.42 -11.58
CA VAL A 60 -3.54 9.86 -10.50
C VAL A 60 -4.41 8.79 -9.80
N THR A 61 -3.92 7.55 -9.77
CA THR A 61 -4.68 6.43 -9.20
C THR A 61 -3.97 5.87 -7.98
N ALA A 62 -4.73 5.70 -6.90
CA ALA A 62 -4.21 5.10 -5.67
C ALA A 62 -3.85 3.64 -5.90
N GLN A 63 -2.72 3.24 -5.32
CA GLN A 63 -2.26 1.85 -5.36
C GLN A 63 -2.49 1.20 -4.01
N TYR A 64 -3.01 -0.01 -4.01
CA TYR A 64 -3.29 -0.78 -2.81
C TYR A 64 -2.65 -2.16 -2.91
N ALA A 65 -2.26 -2.71 -1.78
CA ALA A 65 -1.80 -4.10 -1.68
C ALA A 65 -2.37 -4.71 -0.41
N ALA A 66 -2.59 -6.02 -0.43
CA ALA A 66 -3.10 -6.73 0.74
C ALA A 66 -2.05 -6.75 1.84
N LEU A 67 -2.47 -6.48 3.07
CA LEU A 67 -1.58 -6.60 4.24
C LEU A 67 -1.10 -8.05 4.34
N GLY A 68 0.20 -8.25 4.35
CA GLY A 68 0.84 -9.56 4.30
C GLY A 68 1.41 -9.92 2.93
N ASP A 69 0.99 -9.24 1.86
CA ASP A 69 1.50 -9.45 0.50
C ASP A 69 2.76 -8.61 0.28
N VAL A 70 3.85 -9.02 0.89
CA VAL A 70 5.09 -8.21 0.96
C VAL A 70 5.77 -8.08 -0.39
N ASP A 71 5.72 -9.13 -1.24
CA ASP A 71 6.30 -9.08 -2.58
C ASP A 71 5.37 -8.44 -3.62
N MET A 72 4.15 -8.12 -3.22
CA MET A 72 3.16 -7.43 -4.06
C MET A 72 2.83 -8.18 -5.36
N ASP A 73 2.75 -9.52 -5.28
CA ASP A 73 2.40 -10.36 -6.42
C ASP A 73 0.89 -10.64 -6.54
N GLY A 74 0.10 -10.11 -5.62
CA GLY A 74 -1.35 -10.29 -5.59
C GLY A 74 -1.82 -11.43 -4.69
N GLU A 75 -0.92 -12.19 -4.09
CA GLU A 75 -1.27 -13.32 -3.22
C GLU A 75 -0.40 -13.32 -1.95
N ILE A 76 -1.01 -13.69 -0.83
CA ILE A 76 -0.27 -13.89 0.42
C ILE A 76 0.19 -15.34 0.46
N GLN A 77 1.51 -15.53 0.37
CA GLN A 77 2.13 -16.85 0.26
C GLN A 77 3.26 -17.02 1.28
N ILE A 78 3.81 -18.23 1.37
CA ILE A 78 4.94 -18.51 2.26
C ILE A 78 6.15 -17.64 1.91
N ALA A 79 6.33 -17.28 0.63
CA ALA A 79 7.40 -16.37 0.21
C ALA A 79 7.33 -15.02 0.93
N ASP A 80 6.13 -14.50 1.19
CA ASP A 80 5.93 -13.26 1.95
C ASP A 80 6.40 -13.43 3.39
N ALA A 81 6.02 -14.53 4.04
CA ALA A 81 6.46 -14.85 5.39
C ALA A 81 7.98 -14.98 5.47
N LEU A 82 8.61 -15.55 4.46
CA LEU A 82 10.05 -15.69 4.39
C LEU A 82 10.74 -14.31 4.32
N LEU A 83 10.21 -13.40 3.51
CA LEU A 83 10.74 -12.03 3.43
C LEU A 83 10.64 -11.32 4.79
N ILE A 84 9.52 -11.46 5.47
CA ILE A 84 9.32 -10.88 6.80
C ILE A 84 10.32 -11.47 7.81
N ALA A 85 10.48 -12.79 7.80
CA ALA A 85 11.39 -13.47 8.71
C ALA A 85 12.84 -13.03 8.50
N ARG A 86 13.27 -12.90 7.25
CA ARG A 86 14.63 -12.42 6.93
C ARG A 86 14.87 -11.01 7.43
N ASN A 87 13.88 -10.14 7.30
CA ASN A 87 13.99 -8.78 7.83
C ASN A 87 14.05 -8.80 9.37
N ALA A 88 13.21 -9.62 10.01
CA ALA A 88 13.14 -9.68 11.48
C ALA A 88 14.46 -10.12 12.11
N ILE A 89 15.22 -10.98 11.44
CA ILE A 89 16.52 -11.47 11.94
C ILE A 89 17.71 -10.69 11.37
N GLY A 90 17.45 -9.64 10.56
CA GLY A 90 18.50 -8.74 10.10
C GLY A 90 19.30 -9.20 8.89
N VAL A 91 18.87 -10.25 8.16
CA VAL A 91 19.60 -10.73 6.97
C VAL A 91 19.12 -10.10 5.67
N ALA A 92 18.01 -9.39 5.67
CA ALA A 92 17.52 -8.69 4.50
C ALA A 92 16.80 -7.41 4.93
N GLU A 93 16.80 -6.41 4.05
CA GLU A 93 16.07 -5.17 4.29
C GLU A 93 14.82 -5.12 3.41
N LEU A 94 13.73 -4.61 3.96
CA LEU A 94 12.49 -4.34 3.22
C LEU A 94 12.43 -2.86 2.90
N THR A 95 11.79 -2.53 1.76
CA THR A 95 11.47 -1.14 1.44
C THR A 95 10.44 -0.59 2.44
N PRO A 96 10.31 0.73 2.60
CA PRO A 96 9.27 1.29 3.48
C PRO A 96 7.87 0.79 3.15
N THR A 97 7.54 0.63 1.87
CA THR A 97 6.24 0.07 1.44
C THR A 97 6.10 -1.38 1.89
N GLN A 98 7.14 -2.20 1.70
CA GLN A 98 7.12 -3.59 2.13
C GLN A 98 6.99 -3.71 3.65
N MET A 99 7.57 -2.80 4.41
CA MET A 99 7.43 -2.80 5.86
C MET A 99 6.00 -2.55 6.32
N ILE A 100 5.26 -1.69 5.62
CA ILE A 100 3.83 -1.49 5.88
C ILE A 100 3.07 -2.80 5.69
N LEU A 101 3.36 -3.52 4.62
CA LEU A 101 2.69 -4.78 4.30
C LEU A 101 3.15 -5.94 5.18
N ALA A 102 4.35 -5.84 5.75
CA ALA A 102 4.92 -6.87 6.60
C ALA A 102 4.45 -6.79 8.06
N ASP A 103 3.98 -5.63 8.51
CA ASP A 103 3.55 -5.41 9.89
C ASP A 103 2.12 -5.95 10.11
N VAL A 104 1.99 -7.27 10.06
CA VAL A 104 0.69 -7.98 10.10
C VAL A 104 0.23 -8.21 11.54
N TYR A 105 1.19 -8.39 12.46
CA TYR A 105 0.90 -8.68 13.85
C TYR A 105 0.98 -7.41 14.70
N GLY A 106 -0.17 -6.96 15.16
CA GLY A 106 -0.27 -5.83 16.09
C GLY A 106 -0.17 -4.45 15.47
N SER A 107 0.21 -4.33 14.20
CA SER A 107 0.36 -3.03 13.50
C SER A 107 1.12 -2.00 14.34
N ASP A 108 2.22 -2.43 14.95
CA ASP A 108 2.99 -1.64 15.92
C ASP A 108 4.19 -0.92 15.28
N GLY A 109 4.39 -1.07 13.97
CA GLY A 109 5.53 -0.50 13.26
C GLY A 109 6.84 -1.27 13.44
N VAL A 110 6.81 -2.41 14.10
CA VAL A 110 7.99 -3.26 14.35
C VAL A 110 7.81 -4.59 13.64
N ILE A 111 8.81 -4.97 12.84
CA ILE A 111 8.79 -6.24 12.12
C ILE A 111 9.49 -7.30 12.96
N THR A 112 8.75 -8.34 13.31
CA THR A 112 9.24 -9.44 14.15
C THR A 112 8.88 -10.78 13.52
N LEU A 113 9.40 -11.88 14.12
CA LEU A 113 9.04 -13.22 13.69
C LEU A 113 7.55 -13.53 13.90
N ASN A 114 6.87 -12.81 14.78
CA ASN A 114 5.42 -12.94 14.93
C ASN A 114 4.69 -12.50 13.67
N ASP A 115 5.17 -11.44 13.00
CA ASP A 115 4.60 -11.00 11.72
C ASP A 115 4.74 -12.11 10.67
N ALA A 116 5.91 -12.75 10.60
CA ALA A 116 6.14 -13.86 9.69
C ALA A 116 5.23 -15.05 10.00
N LEU A 117 5.04 -15.37 11.28
CA LEU A 117 4.18 -16.47 11.69
C LEU A 117 2.72 -16.22 11.29
N VAL A 118 2.21 -15.03 11.53
CA VAL A 118 0.84 -14.66 11.15
C VAL A 118 0.66 -14.74 9.63
N THR A 119 1.62 -14.21 8.87
CA THR A 119 1.57 -14.25 7.41
C THR A 119 1.59 -15.69 6.90
N MET A 120 2.40 -16.55 7.49
CA MET A 120 2.46 -17.98 7.13
C MET A 120 1.12 -18.67 7.39
N ARG A 121 0.47 -18.39 8.52
CA ARG A 121 -0.85 -18.95 8.83
C ARG A 121 -1.88 -18.52 7.80
N ILE A 122 -1.88 -17.25 7.42
CA ILE A 122 -2.80 -16.72 6.41
C ILE A 122 -2.56 -17.44 5.08
N SER A 123 -1.29 -17.62 4.69
CA SER A 123 -0.94 -18.28 3.43
C SER A 123 -1.41 -19.73 3.37
N LEU A 124 -1.52 -20.38 4.53
CA LEU A 124 -1.96 -21.77 4.66
C LEU A 124 -3.47 -21.88 4.90
N GLY A 125 -4.18 -20.77 5.05
CA GLY A 125 -5.60 -20.75 5.33
C GLY A 125 -5.97 -21.10 6.77
N LEU A 126 -5.05 -20.85 7.70
CA LEU A 126 -5.25 -21.17 9.11
C LEU A 126 -5.75 -19.98 9.93
#